data_a986eb29e3e508d3cf1bbd3f52629f4b
#
_entry.id   a986eb29e3e508d3cf1bbd3f52629f4b
#
_cell.length_a   1.000
_cell.length_b   1.000
_cell.length_c   1.000
_cell.angle_alpha   90.00
_cell.angle_beta   90.00
_cell.angle_gamma   90.00
#
_symmetry.space_group_name_H-M   'P 1'
#
loop_
_entity.id
_entity.type
_entity.pdbx_description
1 polymer ?
#
loop_
_entity_poly.entity_id
_entity_poly.type
_entity_poly.pdbx_seq_one_letter_code
_entity_poly.pdbx_strand_id
1 'polypeptide(L)'
;MKNLRNRSFLTLLDFSRQEVEFLLTLSEDLKRAKYIGTYLGPTGSQMGKKETAKDTARVLGGMYDGIEYRGFSQRTVETLAQYSGVPVWNGLTDEDHPTQVLADFLTAKEVLKKEYADINFTYVGDGRNNVANALMQGAAIMGMNFHLVCPKELNPTEELLNRCERIATENGGNILITDDIDKGVKDSDVIYTDVWVSMGEPDEVWQERLKLLKPYQVNQALLEKTGNPNVIFEHCLPSFHNAETKIGQQIYEKYGISEMEVTDDVFESKASVVFQEAENRMHTIKAVMVATLGEF
;
A
#
# COMPACT_ATOMS: atom_id res chain seq x y z
N MET A 1 -21.10 9.18 -41.67
CA MET A 1 -19.77 9.37 -41.00
C MET A 1 -18.87 8.23 -41.42
N LYS A 2 -17.70 8.49 -42.01
CA LYS A 2 -16.75 7.41 -42.35
C LYS A 2 -16.17 6.85 -41.04
N ASN A 3 -16.19 5.55 -40.90
CA ASN A 3 -15.65 4.86 -39.73
C ASN A 3 -14.13 4.87 -39.81
N LEU A 4 -13.46 5.55 -38.85
CA LEU A 4 -12.00 5.61 -38.74
C LEU A 4 -11.40 4.41 -38.00
N ARG A 5 -12.23 3.44 -37.56
CA ARG A 5 -11.78 2.26 -36.81
C ARG A 5 -10.74 1.47 -37.61
N ASN A 6 -9.67 1.08 -36.95
CA ASN A 6 -8.54 0.34 -37.51
C ASN A 6 -7.68 1.10 -38.54
N ARG A 7 -7.89 2.39 -38.74
CA ARG A 7 -6.98 3.21 -39.56
C ARG A 7 -5.81 3.71 -38.72
N SER A 8 -4.60 3.61 -39.26
CA SER A 8 -3.43 4.25 -38.68
C SER A 8 -3.48 5.77 -38.89
N PHE A 9 -3.00 6.54 -37.91
CA PHE A 9 -2.89 7.99 -37.97
C PHE A 9 -1.41 8.36 -38.10
N LEU A 10 -0.90 8.36 -39.35
CA LEU A 10 0.51 8.55 -39.65
C LEU A 10 0.84 9.97 -40.12
N THR A 11 -0.06 10.58 -40.91
CA THR A 11 0.04 11.94 -41.37
C THR A 11 -1.37 12.49 -41.62
N LEU A 12 -1.56 13.81 -41.49
CA LEU A 12 -2.83 14.49 -41.81
C LEU A 12 -3.19 14.38 -43.29
N LEU A 13 -2.18 14.17 -44.16
CA LEU A 13 -2.39 14.03 -45.62
C LEU A 13 -3.19 12.77 -45.96
N ASP A 14 -3.28 11.78 -45.07
CA ASP A 14 -4.08 10.57 -45.24
C ASP A 14 -5.57 10.79 -44.93
N PHE A 15 -5.96 12.00 -44.46
CA PHE A 15 -7.29 12.32 -43.98
C PHE A 15 -7.90 13.47 -44.76
N SER A 16 -9.19 13.38 -45.06
CA SER A 16 -9.96 14.47 -45.61
C SER A 16 -10.19 15.57 -44.57
N ARG A 17 -10.47 16.78 -45.04
CA ARG A 17 -10.83 17.91 -44.18
C ARG A 17 -11.97 17.56 -43.21
N GLN A 18 -13.00 16.86 -43.64
CA GLN A 18 -14.15 16.46 -42.83
C GLN A 18 -13.75 15.49 -41.73
N GLU A 19 -12.79 14.58 -41.99
CA GLU A 19 -12.28 13.64 -40.99
C GLU A 19 -11.43 14.37 -39.95
N VAL A 20 -10.64 15.38 -40.36
CA VAL A 20 -9.86 16.21 -39.42
C VAL A 20 -10.80 17.06 -38.55
N GLU A 21 -11.81 17.71 -39.13
CA GLU A 21 -12.84 18.47 -38.40
C GLU A 21 -13.59 17.58 -37.40
N PHE A 22 -13.94 16.35 -37.78
CA PHE A 22 -14.53 15.37 -36.87
C PHE A 22 -13.60 15.06 -35.70
N LEU A 23 -12.31 14.82 -35.92
CA LEU A 23 -11.33 14.54 -34.85
C LEU A 23 -11.18 15.72 -33.89
N LEU A 24 -11.21 16.96 -34.40
CA LEU A 24 -11.17 18.16 -33.56
C LEU A 24 -12.41 18.31 -32.68
N THR A 25 -13.61 18.11 -33.25
CA THR A 25 -14.86 18.13 -32.50
C THR A 25 -14.92 17.03 -31.44
N LEU A 26 -14.50 15.81 -31.79
CA LEU A 26 -14.39 14.71 -30.85
C LEU A 26 -13.40 15.05 -29.72
N SER A 27 -12.30 15.75 -30.01
CA SER A 27 -11.33 16.19 -29.01
C SER A 27 -11.93 17.19 -28.02
N GLU A 28 -12.79 18.10 -28.47
CA GLU A 28 -13.52 19.02 -27.60
C GLU A 28 -14.49 18.29 -26.69
N ASP A 29 -15.24 17.29 -27.21
CA ASP A 29 -16.17 16.49 -26.45
C ASP A 29 -15.45 15.62 -25.39
N LEU A 30 -14.34 14.98 -25.77
CA LEU A 30 -13.51 14.21 -24.84
C LEU A 30 -12.84 15.09 -23.78
N LYS A 31 -12.43 16.32 -24.13
CA LYS A 31 -11.91 17.28 -23.16
C LYS A 31 -12.96 17.65 -22.09
N ARG A 32 -14.24 17.78 -22.48
CA ARG A 32 -15.34 18.00 -21.54
C ARG A 32 -15.65 16.77 -20.69
N ALA A 33 -15.52 15.57 -21.27
CA ALA A 33 -15.84 14.31 -20.61
C ALA A 33 -14.71 13.79 -19.71
N LYS A 34 -13.46 14.27 -19.87
CA LYS A 34 -12.25 13.92 -19.08
C LYS A 34 -12.05 12.40 -18.84
N TYR A 35 -12.13 11.58 -19.87
CA TYR A 35 -12.06 10.11 -19.77
C TYR A 35 -10.64 9.53 -19.99
N ILE A 36 -9.58 10.23 -19.68
CA ILE A 36 -8.21 9.77 -19.96
C ILE A 36 -7.50 9.38 -18.66
N GLY A 37 -7.14 8.11 -18.52
CA GLY A 37 -6.18 7.62 -17.55
C GLY A 37 -4.79 7.53 -18.20
N THR A 38 -3.75 8.05 -17.52
CA THR A 38 -2.36 8.01 -17.98
C THR A 38 -1.47 7.51 -16.88
N TYR A 39 -0.51 6.65 -17.22
CA TYR A 39 0.57 6.25 -16.32
C TYR A 39 1.85 7.02 -16.65
N LEU A 40 2.37 7.74 -15.66
CA LEU A 40 3.66 8.42 -15.72
C LEU A 40 4.70 7.60 -14.93
N GLY A 41 5.46 6.76 -15.60
CA GLY A 41 6.53 6.00 -14.98
C GLY A 41 7.72 6.85 -14.54
N PRO A 42 8.63 6.32 -13.70
CA PRO A 42 9.77 7.06 -13.13
C PRO A 42 10.77 7.55 -14.16
N THR A 43 10.82 6.93 -15.34
CA THR A 43 11.70 7.35 -16.46
C THR A 43 11.05 8.37 -17.39
N GLY A 44 9.72 8.46 -17.39
CA GLY A 44 8.95 9.37 -18.26
C GLY A 44 8.69 10.76 -17.66
N SER A 45 8.93 10.93 -16.36
CA SER A 45 8.69 12.20 -15.67
C SER A 45 9.96 13.02 -15.48
N GLN A 46 9.82 14.35 -15.57
CA GLN A 46 10.86 15.31 -15.23
C GLN A 46 10.73 15.86 -13.80
N MET A 47 9.74 15.41 -13.05
CA MET A 47 9.48 15.81 -11.67
C MET A 47 10.70 15.52 -10.79
N GLY A 48 11.13 16.51 -10.02
CA GLY A 48 12.32 16.42 -9.17
C GLY A 48 13.65 16.52 -9.90
N LYS A 49 13.64 16.62 -11.26
CA LYS A 49 14.85 16.79 -12.09
C LYS A 49 14.91 18.20 -12.73
N LYS A 50 14.02 18.46 -13.66
CA LYS A 50 13.91 19.76 -14.36
C LYS A 50 12.61 20.48 -14.04
N GLU A 51 11.68 19.84 -13.36
CA GLU A 51 10.37 20.36 -13.01
C GLU A 51 10.13 20.14 -11.51
N THR A 52 9.58 21.15 -10.83
CA THR A 52 9.24 21.03 -9.42
C THR A 52 7.95 20.20 -9.24
N ALA A 53 7.79 19.52 -8.10
CA ALA A 53 6.54 18.83 -7.79
C ALA A 53 5.32 19.76 -7.84
N LYS A 54 5.52 21.04 -7.50
CA LYS A 54 4.50 22.10 -7.56
C LYS A 54 4.05 22.41 -9.00
N ASP A 55 4.98 22.48 -9.93
CA ASP A 55 4.66 22.77 -11.33
C ASP A 55 4.03 21.55 -11.98
N THR A 56 4.57 20.35 -11.74
CA THR A 56 3.95 19.09 -12.16
C THR A 56 2.51 18.99 -11.65
N ALA A 57 2.25 19.33 -10.38
CA ALA A 57 0.90 19.31 -9.81
C ALA A 57 -0.08 20.17 -10.60
N ARG A 58 0.31 21.40 -10.94
CA ARG A 58 -0.53 22.34 -11.70
C ARG A 58 -0.82 21.84 -13.12
N VAL A 59 0.20 21.27 -13.78
CA VAL A 59 0.06 20.71 -15.13
C VAL A 59 -0.91 19.52 -15.09
N LEU A 60 -0.70 18.56 -14.19
CA LEU A 60 -1.53 17.37 -14.07
C LEU A 60 -2.97 17.73 -13.65
N GLY A 61 -3.15 18.66 -12.71
CA GLY A 61 -4.46 19.15 -12.29
C GLY A 61 -5.27 19.81 -13.41
N GLY A 62 -4.59 20.40 -14.41
CA GLY A 62 -5.23 20.91 -15.62
C GLY A 62 -5.62 19.83 -16.64
N MET A 63 -5.07 18.63 -16.53
CA MET A 63 -5.24 17.53 -17.48
C MET A 63 -6.20 16.43 -16.97
N TYR A 64 -6.23 16.20 -15.65
CA TYR A 64 -6.91 15.06 -15.02
C TYR A 64 -7.85 15.50 -13.90
N ASP A 65 -8.84 14.68 -13.61
CA ASP A 65 -9.80 14.91 -12.52
C ASP A 65 -9.29 14.44 -11.16
N GLY A 66 -8.21 13.65 -11.13
CA GLY A 66 -7.56 13.16 -9.94
C GLY A 66 -6.18 12.62 -10.26
N ILE A 67 -5.32 12.54 -9.25
CA ILE A 67 -3.93 12.10 -9.36
C ILE A 67 -3.67 11.03 -8.33
N GLU A 68 -3.24 9.85 -8.75
CA GLU A 68 -2.65 8.86 -7.86
C GLU A 68 -1.14 9.02 -7.87
N TYR A 69 -0.54 9.02 -6.68
CA TYR A 69 0.89 9.09 -6.51
C TYR A 69 1.40 7.86 -5.78
N ARG A 70 2.35 7.17 -6.40
CA ARG A 70 3.14 6.11 -5.77
C ARG A 70 4.61 6.45 -5.93
N GLY A 71 5.30 6.68 -4.83
CA GLY A 71 6.71 7.13 -4.82
C GLY A 71 7.32 7.06 -3.44
N PHE A 72 8.36 7.87 -3.19
CA PHE A 72 9.11 7.81 -1.94
C PHE A 72 8.62 8.85 -0.91
N SER A 73 8.64 10.11 -1.28
CA SER A 73 8.47 11.22 -0.34
C SER A 73 7.00 11.56 -0.06
N GLN A 74 6.62 11.52 1.21
CA GLN A 74 5.32 12.00 1.71
C GLN A 74 5.11 13.49 1.37
N ARG A 75 6.15 14.31 1.53
CA ARG A 75 6.10 15.74 1.16
C ARG A 75 5.76 15.96 -0.32
N THR A 76 6.16 15.04 -1.20
CA THR A 76 5.83 15.15 -2.63
C THR A 76 4.34 14.96 -2.87
N VAL A 77 3.72 13.93 -2.29
CA VAL A 77 2.27 13.71 -2.45
C VAL A 77 1.46 14.84 -1.84
N GLU A 78 1.88 15.39 -0.69
CA GLU A 78 1.26 16.56 -0.06
C GLU A 78 1.37 17.82 -0.95
N THR A 79 2.53 18.01 -1.57
CA THR A 79 2.72 19.12 -2.53
C THR A 79 1.82 18.96 -3.75
N LEU A 80 1.69 17.73 -4.29
CA LEU A 80 0.75 17.45 -5.36
C LEU A 80 -0.69 17.79 -4.94
N ALA A 81 -1.12 17.35 -3.77
CA ALA A 81 -2.46 17.65 -3.26
C ALA A 81 -2.70 19.16 -3.06
N GLN A 82 -1.69 19.88 -2.57
CA GLN A 82 -1.81 21.33 -2.30
C GLN A 82 -1.95 22.16 -3.58
N TYR A 83 -1.32 21.75 -4.69
CA TYR A 83 -1.18 22.60 -5.88
C TYR A 83 -1.88 22.11 -7.13
N SER A 84 -2.41 20.87 -7.15
CA SER A 84 -3.08 20.33 -8.36
C SER A 84 -4.47 20.91 -8.60
N GLY A 85 -5.19 21.29 -7.53
CA GLY A 85 -6.60 21.69 -7.62
C GLY A 85 -7.58 20.54 -7.86
N VAL A 86 -7.10 19.28 -7.82
CA VAL A 86 -7.89 18.05 -7.94
C VAL A 86 -7.53 17.10 -6.80
N PRO A 87 -8.39 16.10 -6.48
CA PRO A 87 -8.05 15.07 -5.48
C PRO A 87 -6.74 14.35 -5.83
N VAL A 88 -5.92 14.11 -4.81
CA VAL A 88 -4.69 13.32 -4.92
C VAL A 88 -4.77 12.15 -3.94
N TRP A 89 -4.45 10.95 -4.42
CA TRP A 89 -4.47 9.72 -3.64
C TRP A 89 -3.07 9.19 -3.42
N ASN A 90 -2.74 8.94 -2.16
CA ASN A 90 -1.46 8.32 -1.79
C ASN A 90 -1.54 6.80 -2.03
N GLY A 91 -0.99 6.33 -3.13
CA GLY A 91 -0.86 4.91 -3.47
C GLY A 91 0.24 4.21 -2.68
N LEU A 92 1.29 4.93 -2.28
CA LEU A 92 2.37 4.54 -1.36
C LEU A 92 3.41 5.66 -1.28
N THR A 93 3.91 5.88 -0.07
CA THR A 93 5.17 6.61 0.21
C THR A 93 6.04 5.80 1.17
N ASP A 94 7.25 6.28 1.49
CA ASP A 94 8.11 5.65 2.50
C ASP A 94 7.52 5.77 3.92
N GLU A 95 6.60 6.69 4.14
CA GLU A 95 6.01 6.98 5.44
C GLU A 95 4.63 6.37 5.65
N ASP A 96 3.86 6.17 4.56
CA ASP A 96 2.45 5.80 4.67
C ASP A 96 1.93 5.02 3.44
N HIS A 97 0.97 4.12 3.66
CA HIS A 97 0.30 3.35 2.61
C HIS A 97 -1.22 3.23 2.86
N PRO A 98 -1.97 4.36 2.92
CA PRO A 98 -3.35 4.39 3.39
C PRO A 98 -4.32 3.58 2.54
N THR A 99 -4.06 3.46 1.24
CA THR A 99 -4.92 2.68 0.33
C THR A 99 -4.82 1.17 0.56
N GLN A 100 -3.70 0.68 1.13
CA GLN A 100 -3.55 -0.72 1.52
C GLN A 100 -4.41 -1.04 2.74
N VAL A 101 -4.33 -0.22 3.79
CA VAL A 101 -5.04 -0.43 5.05
C VAL A 101 -6.55 -0.59 4.87
N LEU A 102 -7.14 0.11 3.91
CA LEU A 102 -8.56 -0.04 3.60
C LEU A 102 -8.88 -1.47 3.11
N ALA A 103 -7.99 -2.08 2.35
CA ALA A 103 -8.17 -3.45 1.86
C ALA A 103 -7.96 -4.47 2.99
N ASP A 104 -6.93 -4.27 3.82
CA ASP A 104 -6.61 -5.12 4.95
C ASP A 104 -7.81 -5.18 5.91
N PHE A 105 -8.34 -4.04 6.30
CA PHE A 105 -9.49 -3.96 7.20
C PHE A 105 -10.78 -4.53 6.59
N LEU A 106 -11.02 -4.27 5.29
CA LEU A 106 -12.15 -4.89 4.59
C LEU A 106 -12.03 -6.42 4.62
N THR A 107 -10.84 -6.95 4.37
CA THR A 107 -10.56 -8.39 4.34
C THR A 107 -10.73 -8.99 5.74
N ALA A 108 -10.14 -8.38 6.77
CA ALA A 108 -10.31 -8.81 8.14
C ALA A 108 -11.79 -8.87 8.53
N LYS A 109 -12.57 -7.82 8.23
CA LYS A 109 -14.02 -7.79 8.50
C LYS A 109 -14.79 -8.87 7.75
N GLU A 110 -14.50 -9.07 6.46
CA GLU A 110 -15.18 -10.07 5.63
C GLU A 110 -14.92 -11.50 6.08
N VAL A 111 -13.69 -11.80 6.49
CA VAL A 111 -13.29 -13.15 6.90
C VAL A 111 -13.71 -13.45 8.33
N LEU A 112 -13.41 -12.54 9.26
CA LEU A 112 -13.66 -12.74 10.69
C LEU A 112 -15.12 -12.54 11.10
N LYS A 113 -15.90 -11.78 10.30
CA LYS A 113 -17.29 -11.41 10.63
C LYS A 113 -17.41 -10.68 11.98
N LYS A 114 -16.39 -9.91 12.35
CA LYS A 114 -16.33 -9.09 13.57
C LYS A 114 -16.53 -7.60 13.23
N GLU A 115 -17.00 -6.82 14.21
CA GLU A 115 -16.89 -5.37 14.12
C GLU A 115 -15.43 -4.95 14.35
N TYR A 116 -15.02 -3.83 13.80
CA TYR A 116 -13.62 -3.40 13.86
C TYR A 116 -13.10 -3.25 15.29
N ALA A 117 -13.91 -2.72 16.20
CA ALA A 117 -13.56 -2.57 17.62
C ALA A 117 -13.32 -3.91 18.36
N ASP A 118 -13.81 -5.01 17.80
CA ASP A 118 -13.66 -6.37 18.38
C ASP A 118 -12.50 -7.15 17.74
N ILE A 119 -11.73 -6.53 16.83
CA ILE A 119 -10.59 -7.16 16.16
C ILE A 119 -9.29 -6.81 16.89
N ASN A 120 -8.55 -7.85 17.27
CA ASN A 120 -7.18 -7.74 17.73
C ASN A 120 -6.24 -7.87 16.51
N PHE A 121 -5.74 -6.76 16.03
CA PHE A 121 -4.89 -6.68 14.83
C PHE A 121 -3.42 -6.55 15.22
N THR A 122 -2.58 -7.49 14.80
CA THR A 122 -1.17 -7.52 15.17
C THR A 122 -0.26 -7.45 13.95
N TYR A 123 0.59 -6.43 13.89
CA TYR A 123 1.70 -6.35 12.93
C TYR A 123 2.98 -6.90 13.58
N VAL A 124 3.71 -7.74 12.86
CA VAL A 124 4.97 -8.35 13.33
C VAL A 124 6.08 -8.04 12.31
N GLY A 125 7.15 -7.38 12.72
CA GLY A 125 8.26 -7.06 11.81
C GLY A 125 8.92 -5.71 12.04
N ASP A 126 9.13 -4.94 10.95
CA ASP A 126 9.70 -3.59 11.02
C ASP A 126 8.62 -2.57 11.41
N GLY A 127 8.67 -2.11 12.64
CA GLY A 127 7.69 -1.12 13.15
C GLY A 127 7.85 0.29 12.59
N ARG A 128 8.87 0.56 11.76
CA ARG A 128 9.03 1.82 11.00
C ARG A 128 8.57 1.71 9.57
N ASN A 129 8.15 0.52 9.15
CA ASN A 129 7.63 0.29 7.82
C ASN A 129 6.39 1.16 7.58
N ASN A 130 6.20 1.62 6.34
CA ASN A 130 5.07 2.48 5.95
C ASN A 130 3.70 1.79 6.16
N VAL A 131 3.62 0.47 5.96
CA VAL A 131 2.40 -0.30 6.21
C VAL A 131 2.14 -0.41 7.71
N ALA A 132 3.16 -0.66 8.54
CA ALA A 132 3.03 -0.67 10.00
C ALA A 132 2.51 0.68 10.52
N ASN A 133 3.05 1.78 10.01
CA ASN A 133 2.60 3.14 10.33
C ASN A 133 1.14 3.35 9.92
N ALA A 134 0.78 2.99 8.69
CA ALA A 134 -0.57 3.15 8.15
C ALA A 134 -1.60 2.30 8.91
N LEU A 135 -1.27 1.04 9.23
CA LEU A 135 -2.12 0.14 10.03
C LEU A 135 -2.36 0.70 11.43
N MET A 136 -1.31 1.20 12.10
CA MET A 136 -1.45 1.83 13.41
C MET A 136 -2.39 3.04 13.38
N GLN A 137 -2.25 3.90 12.36
CA GLN A 137 -3.12 5.06 12.16
C GLN A 137 -4.57 4.62 11.90
N GLY A 138 -4.77 3.67 10.99
CA GLY A 138 -6.09 3.15 10.66
C GLY A 138 -6.76 2.49 11.85
N ALA A 139 -6.05 1.63 12.58
CA ALA A 139 -6.55 0.95 13.77
C ALA A 139 -6.96 1.93 14.88
N ALA A 140 -6.17 2.98 15.09
CA ALA A 140 -6.50 4.05 16.04
C ALA A 140 -7.83 4.75 15.67
N ILE A 141 -8.03 5.07 14.39
CA ILE A 141 -9.25 5.70 13.88
C ILE A 141 -10.47 4.79 14.04
N MET A 142 -10.29 3.48 13.78
CA MET A 142 -11.37 2.51 13.83
C MET A 142 -11.64 1.95 15.23
N GLY A 143 -10.90 2.38 16.25
CA GLY A 143 -11.07 1.93 17.64
C GLY A 143 -10.70 0.46 17.85
N MET A 144 -9.77 -0.07 17.05
CA MET A 144 -9.29 -1.45 17.12
C MET A 144 -8.26 -1.63 18.24
N ASN A 145 -8.04 -2.85 18.67
CA ASN A 145 -6.87 -3.23 19.45
C ASN A 145 -5.71 -3.51 18.48
N PHE A 146 -4.71 -2.67 18.47
CA PHE A 146 -3.56 -2.80 17.59
C PHE A 146 -2.30 -3.13 18.38
N HIS A 147 -1.64 -4.22 18.01
CA HIS A 147 -0.35 -4.61 18.57
C HIS A 147 0.74 -4.47 17.50
N LEU A 148 1.81 -3.80 17.84
CA LEU A 148 3.02 -3.69 17.04
C LEU A 148 4.14 -4.47 17.71
N VAL A 149 4.50 -5.61 17.13
CA VAL A 149 5.54 -6.52 17.63
C VAL A 149 6.79 -6.34 16.80
N CYS A 150 7.76 -5.61 17.34
CA CYS A 150 8.96 -5.24 16.62
C CYS A 150 10.18 -5.09 17.56
N PRO A 151 11.41 -5.19 17.04
CA PRO A 151 12.61 -4.81 17.80
C PRO A 151 12.53 -3.35 18.25
N LYS A 152 13.05 -3.04 19.44
CA LYS A 152 13.05 -1.66 19.99
C LYS A 152 13.70 -0.63 19.06
N GLU A 153 14.73 -1.04 18.34
CA GLU A 153 15.45 -0.24 17.36
C GLU A 153 14.58 0.19 16.18
N LEU A 154 13.47 -0.55 15.95
CA LEU A 154 12.53 -0.33 14.86
C LEU A 154 11.16 0.15 15.35
N ASN A 155 11.07 0.68 16.56
CA ASN A 155 9.85 1.34 17.02
C ASN A 155 9.50 2.55 16.11
N PRO A 156 8.21 2.84 15.90
CA PRO A 156 7.77 4.04 15.20
C PRO A 156 8.28 5.30 15.90
N THR A 157 8.17 6.43 15.24
CA THR A 157 8.52 7.71 15.86
C THR A 157 7.59 8.03 17.03
N GLU A 158 8.12 8.65 18.08
CA GLU A 158 7.33 9.07 19.25
C GLU A 158 6.18 10.02 18.86
N GLU A 159 6.40 10.88 17.88
CA GLU A 159 5.37 11.79 17.38
C GLU A 159 4.17 11.04 16.82
N LEU A 160 4.41 10.05 15.94
CA LEU A 160 3.36 9.23 15.35
C LEU A 160 2.65 8.39 16.43
N LEU A 161 3.41 7.75 17.31
CA LEU A 161 2.87 6.95 18.40
C LEU A 161 1.94 7.75 19.30
N ASN A 162 2.41 8.87 19.83
CA ASN A 162 1.62 9.74 20.71
C ASN A 162 0.32 10.24 20.04
N ARG A 163 0.39 10.50 18.73
CA ARG A 163 -0.79 10.88 17.95
C ARG A 163 -1.79 9.73 17.84
N CYS A 164 -1.32 8.52 17.52
CA CYS A 164 -2.18 7.36 17.37
C CYS A 164 -2.78 6.90 18.71
N GLU A 165 -2.02 6.91 19.80
CA GLU A 165 -2.52 6.56 21.15
C GLU A 165 -3.66 7.48 21.60
N ARG A 166 -3.52 8.78 21.34
CA ARG A 166 -4.60 9.74 21.63
C ARG A 166 -5.86 9.43 20.82
N ILE A 167 -5.71 9.22 19.51
CA ILE A 167 -6.84 8.91 18.62
C ILE A 167 -7.48 7.57 19.01
N ALA A 168 -6.68 6.54 19.32
CA ALA A 168 -7.18 5.25 19.77
C ALA A 168 -8.00 5.38 21.06
N THR A 169 -7.50 6.14 22.05
CA THR A 169 -8.22 6.39 23.30
C THR A 169 -9.56 7.09 23.05
N GLU A 170 -9.61 8.09 22.17
CA GLU A 170 -10.83 8.81 21.80
C GLU A 170 -11.87 7.88 21.14
N ASN A 171 -11.42 6.86 20.39
CA ASN A 171 -12.28 5.93 19.65
C ASN A 171 -12.51 4.60 20.38
N GLY A 172 -12.00 4.43 21.61
CA GLY A 172 -12.19 3.21 22.41
C GLY A 172 -11.28 2.05 22.05
N GLY A 173 -10.25 2.29 21.24
CA GLY A 173 -9.21 1.31 20.88
C GLY A 173 -7.99 1.39 21.79
N ASN A 174 -7.02 0.51 21.53
CA ASN A 174 -5.75 0.45 22.27
C ASN A 174 -4.57 0.17 21.34
N ILE A 175 -3.40 0.71 21.65
CA ILE A 175 -2.15 0.45 20.95
C ILE A 175 -1.15 -0.14 21.94
N LEU A 176 -0.57 -1.30 21.59
CA LEU A 176 0.52 -1.94 22.33
C LEU A 176 1.74 -2.06 21.42
N ILE A 177 2.87 -1.48 21.83
CA ILE A 177 4.17 -1.71 21.18
C ILE A 177 5.01 -2.58 22.10
N THR A 178 5.58 -3.66 21.57
CA THR A 178 6.39 -4.59 22.36
C THR A 178 7.41 -5.33 21.49
N ASP A 179 8.55 -5.65 22.10
CA ASP A 179 9.55 -6.58 21.56
C ASP A 179 9.33 -8.03 22.04
N ASP A 180 8.38 -8.24 22.96
CA ASP A 180 7.97 -9.55 23.46
C ASP A 180 6.91 -10.15 22.52
N ILE A 181 7.35 -11.12 21.70
CA ILE A 181 6.50 -11.78 20.70
C ILE A 181 5.32 -12.49 21.39
N ASP A 182 5.55 -13.24 22.46
CA ASP A 182 4.51 -14.04 23.12
C ASP A 182 3.40 -13.15 23.71
N LYS A 183 3.78 -12.00 24.24
CA LYS A 183 2.84 -10.99 24.75
C LYS A 183 2.09 -10.29 23.60
N GLY A 184 2.82 -9.95 22.53
CA GLY A 184 2.27 -9.13 21.47
C GLY A 184 1.32 -9.86 20.53
N VAL A 185 1.54 -11.17 20.28
CA VAL A 185 0.67 -11.96 19.38
C VAL A 185 -0.48 -12.64 20.09
N LYS A 186 -0.51 -12.60 21.43
CA LYS A 186 -1.54 -13.28 22.21
C LYS A 186 -2.94 -12.76 21.87
N ASP A 187 -3.88 -13.67 21.68
CA ASP A 187 -5.29 -13.42 21.37
C ASP A 187 -5.51 -12.64 20.04
N SER A 188 -4.49 -12.60 19.15
CA SER A 188 -4.61 -11.94 17.85
C SER A 188 -5.62 -12.62 16.95
N ASP A 189 -6.43 -11.82 16.26
CA ASP A 189 -7.32 -12.27 15.20
C ASP A 189 -6.65 -12.19 13.82
N VAL A 190 -5.77 -11.21 13.64
CA VAL A 190 -4.98 -10.98 12.44
C VAL A 190 -3.51 -10.91 12.80
N ILE A 191 -2.68 -11.65 12.08
CA ILE A 191 -1.21 -11.47 12.05
C ILE A 191 -0.86 -10.91 10.69
N TYR A 192 -0.23 -9.75 10.68
CA TYR A 192 0.23 -9.03 9.50
C TYR A 192 1.76 -8.89 9.50
N THR A 193 2.37 -9.01 8.35
CA THR A 193 3.78 -8.65 8.16
C THR A 193 4.02 -8.03 6.78
N ASP A 194 5.17 -7.43 6.60
CA ASP A 194 5.64 -6.90 5.33
C ASP A 194 7.13 -7.19 5.16
N VAL A 195 7.66 -6.97 3.96
CA VAL A 195 9.05 -7.23 3.62
C VAL A 195 10.02 -6.54 4.61
N TRP A 196 11.07 -7.26 5.00
CA TRP A 196 12.04 -6.74 5.97
C TRP A 196 12.99 -5.71 5.38
N VAL A 197 13.23 -5.78 4.08
CA VAL A 197 14.16 -4.92 3.37
C VAL A 197 13.59 -4.56 2.00
N SER A 198 13.61 -3.29 1.67
CA SER A 198 13.20 -2.82 0.36
C SER A 198 14.25 -3.13 -0.70
N MET A 199 13.79 -3.38 -1.93
CA MET A 199 14.66 -3.62 -3.08
C MET A 199 15.55 -2.39 -3.36
N GLY A 200 16.86 -2.65 -3.50
CA GLY A 200 17.84 -1.60 -3.79
C GLY A 200 18.56 -1.03 -2.58
N GLU A 201 18.23 -1.52 -1.38
CA GLU A 201 19.00 -1.17 -0.18
C GLU A 201 20.41 -1.78 -0.20
N PRO A 202 21.42 -1.10 0.42
CA PRO A 202 22.79 -1.61 0.51
C PRO A 202 22.89 -2.93 1.26
N ASP A 203 23.91 -3.74 0.95
CA ASP A 203 24.15 -5.05 1.56
C ASP A 203 24.31 -5.01 3.09
N GLU A 204 24.89 -3.95 3.60
CA GLU A 204 25.06 -3.74 5.04
C GLU A 204 23.70 -3.63 5.74
N VAL A 205 22.74 -2.94 5.12
CA VAL A 205 21.37 -2.83 5.61
C VAL A 205 20.69 -4.19 5.63
N TRP A 206 20.89 -4.99 4.57
CA TRP A 206 20.36 -6.36 4.51
C TRP A 206 20.82 -7.23 5.67
N GLN A 207 22.13 -7.25 5.95
CA GLN A 207 22.70 -8.08 7.02
C GLN A 207 22.19 -7.67 8.40
N GLU A 208 22.12 -6.38 8.66
CA GLU A 208 21.61 -5.84 9.93
C GLU A 208 20.12 -6.16 10.11
N ARG A 209 19.31 -5.91 9.08
CA ARG A 209 17.86 -6.16 9.10
C ARG A 209 17.56 -7.65 9.26
N LEU A 210 18.21 -8.52 8.52
CA LEU A 210 18.03 -9.96 8.63
C LEU A 210 18.34 -10.46 10.04
N LYS A 211 19.43 -10.00 10.64
CA LYS A 211 19.81 -10.37 12.02
C LYS A 211 18.76 -9.90 13.04
N LEU A 212 18.24 -8.69 12.86
CA LEU A 212 17.32 -8.04 13.78
C LEU A 212 15.92 -8.62 13.67
N LEU A 213 15.45 -8.89 12.44
CA LEU A 213 14.07 -9.27 12.16
C LEU A 213 13.84 -10.79 12.09
N LYS A 214 14.88 -11.61 11.93
CA LYS A 214 14.71 -13.07 11.90
C LYS A 214 13.93 -13.66 13.07
N PRO A 215 14.05 -13.19 14.32
CA PRO A 215 13.21 -13.66 15.42
C PRO A 215 11.72 -13.36 15.24
N TYR A 216 11.38 -12.37 14.41
CA TYR A 216 10.02 -11.88 14.12
C TYR A 216 9.43 -12.48 12.85
N GLN A 217 10.04 -13.53 12.29
CA GLN A 217 9.47 -14.26 11.15
C GLN A 217 8.11 -14.86 11.51
N VAL A 218 7.11 -14.61 10.69
CA VAL A 218 5.80 -15.23 10.84
C VAL A 218 5.89 -16.68 10.33
N ASN A 219 5.71 -17.62 11.24
CA ASN A 219 5.74 -19.05 11.00
C ASN A 219 4.64 -19.75 11.82
N GLN A 220 4.43 -21.04 11.64
CA GLN A 220 3.38 -21.79 12.32
C GLN A 220 3.48 -21.68 13.86
N ALA A 221 4.71 -21.72 14.40
CA ALA A 221 4.90 -21.59 15.85
C ALA A 221 4.47 -20.20 16.37
N LEU A 222 4.63 -19.14 15.56
CA LEU A 222 4.14 -17.80 15.91
C LEU A 222 2.60 -17.76 15.87
N LEU A 223 1.98 -18.36 14.85
CA LEU A 223 0.52 -18.45 14.77
C LEU A 223 -0.06 -19.24 15.97
N GLU A 224 0.57 -20.33 16.36
CA GLU A 224 0.16 -21.11 17.55
C GLU A 224 0.22 -20.30 18.84
N LYS A 225 1.18 -19.39 18.99
CA LYS A 225 1.31 -18.50 20.16
C LYS A 225 0.16 -17.52 20.32
N THR A 226 -0.60 -17.25 19.26
CA THR A 226 -1.83 -16.45 19.37
C THR A 226 -2.88 -17.10 20.26
N GLY A 227 -2.88 -18.44 20.36
CA GLY A 227 -3.93 -19.20 21.01
C GLY A 227 -5.28 -19.19 20.30
N ASN A 228 -5.37 -18.54 19.16
CA ASN A 228 -6.58 -18.40 18.35
C ASN A 228 -6.54 -19.36 17.15
N PRO A 229 -7.34 -20.44 17.11
CA PRO A 229 -7.33 -21.37 16.00
C PRO A 229 -7.91 -20.80 14.70
N ASN A 230 -8.53 -19.63 14.75
CA ASN A 230 -9.12 -18.92 13.61
C ASN A 230 -8.33 -17.67 13.24
N VAL A 231 -7.08 -17.54 13.70
CA VAL A 231 -6.22 -16.43 13.33
C VAL A 231 -6.01 -16.41 11.80
N ILE A 232 -6.08 -15.25 11.19
CA ILE A 232 -5.78 -15.06 9.76
C ILE A 232 -4.43 -14.39 9.58
N PHE A 233 -3.82 -14.63 8.41
CA PHE A 233 -2.57 -14.02 8.00
C PHE A 233 -2.81 -13.10 6.79
N GLU A 234 -2.35 -11.86 6.88
CA GLU A 234 -2.39 -10.84 5.84
C GLU A 234 -1.00 -10.31 5.49
N HIS A 235 -0.82 -9.87 4.25
CA HIS A 235 0.41 -9.30 3.71
C HIS A 235 0.13 -8.54 2.42
N CYS A 236 0.60 -7.30 2.30
CA CYS A 236 0.31 -6.42 1.15
C CYS A 236 0.85 -6.89 -0.20
N LEU A 237 1.69 -7.93 -0.21
CA LEU A 237 2.39 -8.42 -1.39
C LEU A 237 3.25 -7.36 -2.13
N PRO A 238 4.40 -7.74 -2.75
CA PRO A 238 4.93 -9.12 -2.85
C PRO A 238 5.57 -9.60 -1.54
N SER A 239 5.66 -10.92 -1.34
CA SER A 239 6.25 -11.56 -0.17
C SER A 239 7.44 -12.45 -0.55
N PHE A 240 8.45 -12.54 0.34
CA PHE A 240 9.59 -13.44 0.20
C PHE A 240 9.41 -14.71 1.04
N HIS A 241 8.37 -15.48 0.76
CA HIS A 241 8.03 -16.71 1.48
C HIS A 241 8.76 -17.95 0.96
N ASN A 242 9.38 -17.87 -0.24
CA ASN A 242 10.18 -18.97 -0.81
C ASN A 242 11.26 -18.46 -1.79
N ALA A 243 12.06 -19.36 -2.34
CA ALA A 243 13.13 -19.07 -3.29
C ALA A 243 12.74 -19.23 -4.77
N GLU A 244 11.46 -19.29 -5.12
CA GLU A 244 11.01 -19.51 -6.50
C GLU A 244 11.15 -18.28 -7.40
N THR A 245 11.29 -17.10 -6.81
CA THR A 245 11.53 -15.86 -7.55
C THR A 245 13.03 -15.65 -7.79
N LYS A 246 13.39 -14.92 -8.86
CA LYS A 246 14.79 -14.54 -9.13
C LYS A 246 15.47 -13.88 -7.93
N ILE A 247 14.74 -13.05 -7.22
CA ILE A 247 15.25 -12.32 -6.05
C ILE A 247 15.34 -13.24 -4.84
N GLY A 248 14.33 -14.08 -4.62
CA GLY A 248 14.39 -15.10 -3.58
C GLY A 248 15.59 -16.02 -3.73
N GLN A 249 15.93 -16.42 -4.97
CA GLN A 249 17.14 -17.20 -5.26
C GLN A 249 18.42 -16.40 -4.93
N GLN A 250 18.51 -15.13 -5.30
CA GLN A 250 19.66 -14.29 -4.97
C GLN A 250 19.85 -14.12 -3.46
N ILE A 251 18.76 -13.98 -2.71
CA ILE A 251 18.77 -13.91 -1.25
C ILE A 251 19.26 -15.24 -0.67
N TYR A 252 18.74 -16.36 -1.17
CA TYR A 252 19.17 -17.69 -0.75
C TYR A 252 20.64 -17.94 -1.02
N GLU A 253 21.14 -17.64 -2.22
CA GLU A 253 22.55 -17.80 -2.59
C GLU A 253 23.47 -16.93 -1.72
N LYS A 254 23.03 -15.71 -1.37
CA LYS A 254 23.86 -14.75 -0.65
C LYS A 254 23.84 -14.91 0.87
N TYR A 255 22.66 -15.21 1.43
CA TYR A 255 22.42 -15.20 2.87
C TYR A 255 22.02 -16.57 3.43
N GLY A 256 21.77 -17.58 2.58
CA GLY A 256 21.32 -18.91 2.99
C GLY A 256 19.88 -18.94 3.55
N ILE A 257 19.07 -17.94 3.21
CA ILE A 257 17.69 -17.77 3.70
C ILE A 257 16.73 -17.97 2.53
N SER A 258 15.90 -19.01 2.59
CA SER A 258 14.87 -19.30 1.57
C SER A 258 13.54 -18.64 1.85
N GLU A 259 13.25 -18.32 3.11
CA GLU A 259 11.99 -17.75 3.61
C GLU A 259 12.33 -16.58 4.53
N MET A 260 11.80 -15.40 4.27
CA MET A 260 12.13 -14.19 5.01
C MET A 260 11.07 -13.85 6.06
N GLU A 261 10.21 -12.86 5.78
CA GLU A 261 9.24 -12.32 6.72
C GLU A 261 8.13 -13.31 7.09
N VAL A 262 7.85 -14.25 6.21
CA VAL A 262 6.88 -15.33 6.43
C VAL A 262 7.40 -16.63 5.84
N THR A 263 7.05 -17.77 6.46
CA THR A 263 7.36 -19.10 5.92
C THR A 263 6.33 -19.53 4.88
N ASP A 264 6.76 -20.38 3.92
CA ASP A 264 5.91 -20.87 2.83
C ASP A 264 4.70 -21.65 3.34
N ASP A 265 4.88 -22.41 4.42
CA ASP A 265 3.81 -23.19 5.05
C ASP A 265 2.70 -22.31 5.68
N VAL A 266 3.02 -21.11 6.17
CA VAL A 266 2.03 -20.12 6.60
C VAL A 266 1.39 -19.44 5.40
N PHE A 267 2.21 -19.01 4.45
CA PHE A 267 1.74 -18.28 3.27
C PHE A 267 0.75 -19.10 2.44
N GLU A 268 0.96 -20.39 2.28
CA GLU A 268 0.11 -21.34 1.56
C GLU A 268 -0.98 -22.00 2.45
N SER A 269 -1.04 -21.63 3.73
CA SER A 269 -2.01 -22.22 4.66
C SER A 269 -3.43 -21.68 4.47
N LYS A 270 -4.39 -22.32 5.15
CA LYS A 270 -5.78 -21.83 5.21
C LYS A 270 -5.94 -20.53 6.02
N ALA A 271 -4.96 -20.20 6.86
CA ALA A 271 -4.95 -18.94 7.58
C ALA A 271 -4.65 -17.75 6.67
N SER A 272 -3.93 -17.98 5.58
CA SER A 272 -3.55 -16.93 4.63
C SER A 272 -4.74 -16.45 3.80
N VAL A 273 -4.98 -15.13 3.84
CA VAL A 273 -6.04 -14.45 3.06
C VAL A 273 -5.46 -13.37 2.13
N VAL A 274 -4.16 -13.41 1.87
CA VAL A 274 -3.40 -12.42 1.10
C VAL A 274 -3.95 -12.18 -0.32
N PHE A 275 -4.50 -13.19 -0.97
CA PHE A 275 -5.07 -13.03 -2.32
C PHE A 275 -6.44 -12.36 -2.29
N GLN A 276 -7.26 -12.61 -1.26
CA GLN A 276 -8.51 -11.86 -1.05
C GLN A 276 -8.22 -10.40 -0.70
N GLU A 277 -7.21 -10.17 0.13
CA GLU A 277 -6.70 -8.83 0.47
C GLU A 277 -6.27 -8.07 -0.79
N ALA A 278 -5.48 -8.69 -1.67
CA ALA A 278 -5.06 -8.11 -2.94
C ALA A 278 -6.25 -7.78 -3.87
N GLU A 279 -7.28 -8.64 -3.94
CA GLU A 279 -8.51 -8.38 -4.68
C GLU A 279 -9.30 -7.20 -4.08
N ASN A 280 -9.45 -7.17 -2.75
CA ASN A 280 -10.17 -6.12 -2.04
C ASN A 280 -9.56 -4.74 -2.27
N ARG A 281 -8.27 -4.66 -2.54
CA ARG A 281 -7.61 -3.40 -2.88
C ARG A 281 -8.22 -2.70 -4.11
N MET A 282 -8.61 -3.47 -5.13
CA MET A 282 -9.32 -2.90 -6.28
C MET A 282 -10.66 -2.27 -5.87
N HIS A 283 -11.39 -2.89 -4.96
CA HIS A 283 -12.70 -2.41 -4.52
C HIS A 283 -12.59 -1.17 -3.63
N THR A 284 -11.64 -1.16 -2.70
CA THR A 284 -11.43 -0.01 -1.79
C THR A 284 -10.88 1.22 -2.51
N ILE A 285 -9.97 1.05 -3.48
CA ILE A 285 -9.50 2.15 -4.32
C ILE A 285 -10.64 2.74 -5.16
N LYS A 286 -11.49 1.89 -5.75
CA LYS A 286 -12.69 2.38 -6.45
C LYS A 286 -13.60 3.20 -5.53
N ALA A 287 -13.81 2.75 -4.28
CA ALA A 287 -14.61 3.48 -3.31
C ALA A 287 -14.02 4.86 -2.99
N VAL A 288 -12.71 4.95 -2.81
CA VAL A 288 -12.00 6.22 -2.61
C VAL A 288 -12.19 7.16 -3.81
N MET A 289 -11.98 6.65 -5.03
CA MET A 289 -12.15 7.43 -6.26
C MET A 289 -13.59 7.93 -6.40
N VAL A 290 -14.58 7.06 -6.22
CA VAL A 290 -16.01 7.41 -6.31
C VAL A 290 -16.37 8.46 -5.26
N ALA A 291 -15.93 8.28 -4.01
CA ALA A 291 -16.23 9.20 -2.91
C ALA A 291 -15.60 10.60 -3.09
N THR A 292 -14.47 10.69 -3.79
CA THR A 292 -13.73 11.95 -3.95
C THR A 292 -13.96 12.65 -5.29
N LEU A 293 -14.45 11.93 -6.31
CA LEU A 293 -14.76 12.47 -7.64
C LEU A 293 -16.25 12.53 -7.95
N GLY A 294 -17.07 11.74 -7.24
CA GLY A 294 -18.51 11.67 -7.48
C GLY A 294 -19.26 12.90 -6.97
N GLU A 295 -20.28 13.33 -7.68
CA GLU A 295 -21.32 14.21 -7.17
C GLU A 295 -22.41 13.33 -6.53
N PHE A 296 -22.52 13.35 -5.20
CA PHE A 296 -23.55 12.63 -4.44
C PHE A 296 -24.62 13.58 -3.94
#